data_1e8b9905d84484850d4eac615633eb21
#
_entry.id   1e8b9905d84484850d4eac615633eb21
#
_cell.length_a   1.000
_cell.length_b   1.000
_cell.length_c   1.000
_cell.angle_alpha   90.00
_cell.angle_beta   90.00
_cell.angle_gamma   90.00
#
_symmetry.space_group_name_H-M   'P 1'
#
loop_
_entity.id
_entity.type
_entity.pdbx_description
1 polymer ?
#
loop_
_entity_poly.entity_id
_entity_poly.type
_entity_poly.pdbx_seq_one_letter_code
_entity_poly.pdbx_strand_id
1 'polypeptide(L)'
;MRKQVAIQGIRGCFHDIASHRFFQGEELDLVQCNNFEEVFLAMKQNPDMIALVAIENTIAGSLLHNYELLRDSGLTIIGEHKLRIQHSIMCLPEDNMEDITEVNSHPVALMQCRAFLESMQGVKVVEAD
;
A
#
# COMPACT_ATOMS: atom_id res chain seq x y z
N MET A 1 -24.07 0.11 10.45
CA MET A 1 -23.77 -0.87 9.38
C MET A 1 -22.33 -0.69 8.95
N ARG A 2 -21.59 -1.77 8.87
CA ARG A 2 -20.18 -1.71 8.46
C ARG A 2 -20.06 -1.62 6.94
N LYS A 3 -19.15 -0.80 6.48
CA LYS A 3 -18.86 -0.63 5.06
C LYS A 3 -17.75 -1.61 4.66
N GLN A 4 -17.98 -2.42 3.64
CA GLN A 4 -16.95 -3.31 3.10
C GLN A 4 -16.04 -2.56 2.14
N VAL A 5 -14.74 -2.61 2.38
CA VAL A 5 -13.73 -1.97 1.55
C VAL A 5 -12.68 -3.00 1.13
N ALA A 6 -12.59 -3.25 -0.17
CA ALA A 6 -11.56 -4.12 -0.73
C ALA A 6 -10.25 -3.35 -0.91
N ILE A 7 -9.17 -3.93 -0.44
CA ILE A 7 -7.82 -3.36 -0.54
C ILE A 7 -6.81 -4.42 -0.96
N GLN A 8 -5.74 -4.00 -1.60
CA GLN A 8 -4.57 -4.84 -1.78
C GLN A 8 -3.68 -4.69 -0.54
N GLY A 9 -3.41 -5.80 0.12
CA GLY A 9 -2.61 -5.84 1.33
C GLY A 9 -3.39 -6.31 2.55
N ILE A 10 -2.80 -6.14 3.70
CA ILE A 10 -3.33 -6.60 4.98
C ILE A 10 -3.58 -5.43 5.92
N ARG A 11 -4.24 -5.70 7.04
CA ARG A 11 -4.46 -4.72 8.09
C ARG A 11 -3.14 -4.05 8.50
N GLY A 12 -3.14 -2.74 8.58
CA GLY A 12 -1.97 -1.93 8.91
C GLY A 12 -1.18 -1.44 7.70
N CYS A 13 -1.47 -1.93 6.48
CA CYS A 13 -0.83 -1.44 5.27
C CYS A 13 -1.30 -0.03 4.89
N PHE A 14 -0.67 0.58 3.88
CA PHE A 14 -1.02 1.94 3.47
C PHE A 14 -2.45 2.06 2.93
N HIS A 15 -2.95 1.04 2.23
CA HIS A 15 -4.34 1.01 1.78
C HIS A 15 -5.33 0.99 2.95
N ASP A 16 -5.02 0.26 4.02
CA ASP A 16 -5.82 0.27 5.23
C ASP A 16 -5.84 1.65 5.88
N ILE A 17 -4.68 2.25 6.06
CA ILE A 17 -4.56 3.61 6.62
C ILE A 17 -5.36 4.61 5.78
N ALA A 18 -5.20 4.57 4.48
CA ALA A 18 -5.93 5.44 3.55
C ALA A 18 -7.44 5.23 3.64
N SER A 19 -7.89 3.98 3.74
CA SER A 19 -9.32 3.64 3.88
C SER A 19 -9.93 4.27 5.14
N HIS A 20 -9.27 4.13 6.27
CA HIS A 20 -9.75 4.70 7.52
C HIS A 20 -9.71 6.24 7.54
N ARG A 21 -8.79 6.84 6.84
CA ARG A 21 -8.73 8.30 6.71
C ARG A 21 -9.80 8.84 5.77
N PHE A 22 -10.04 8.16 4.65
CA PHE A 22 -11.06 8.56 3.70
C PHE A 22 -12.49 8.40 4.27
N PHE A 23 -12.75 7.28 4.93
CA PHE A 23 -14.03 6.98 5.55
C PHE A 23 -14.03 7.30 7.05
N GLN A 24 -13.50 8.45 7.41
CA GLN A 24 -13.35 8.84 8.80
C GLN A 24 -14.69 8.80 9.57
N GLY A 25 -14.69 8.12 10.71
CA GLY A 25 -15.87 7.99 11.55
C GLY A 25 -16.81 6.85 11.16
N GLU A 26 -16.49 6.11 10.10
CA GLU A 26 -17.26 4.93 9.69
C GLU A 26 -16.57 3.64 10.15
N GLU A 27 -17.37 2.62 10.45
CA GLU A 27 -16.83 1.29 10.70
C GLU A 27 -16.58 0.57 9.37
N LEU A 28 -15.37 0.05 9.19
CA LEU A 28 -14.95 -0.63 7.98
C LEU A 28 -14.70 -2.11 8.21
N ASP A 29 -15.19 -2.94 7.29
CA ASP A 29 -14.77 -4.32 7.13
C ASP A 29 -13.82 -4.39 5.94
N LEU A 30 -12.54 -4.62 6.21
CA LEU A 30 -11.54 -4.72 5.16
C LEU A 30 -11.58 -6.08 4.50
N VAL A 31 -11.72 -6.08 3.19
CA VAL A 31 -11.56 -7.29 2.37
C VAL A 31 -10.14 -7.28 1.83
N GLN A 32 -9.29 -8.09 2.45
CA GLN A 32 -7.86 -8.14 2.20
C GLN A 32 -7.56 -9.01 0.98
N CYS A 33 -6.99 -8.42 -0.05
CA CYS A 33 -6.65 -9.11 -1.29
C CYS A 33 -5.13 -9.14 -1.48
N ASN A 34 -4.62 -10.19 -2.12
CA ASN A 34 -3.19 -10.35 -2.34
C ASN A 34 -2.64 -9.45 -3.44
N ASN A 35 -3.48 -9.11 -4.41
CA ASN A 35 -3.12 -8.27 -5.55
C ASN A 35 -4.31 -7.43 -5.99
N PHE A 36 -4.07 -6.51 -6.92
CA PHE A 36 -5.12 -5.60 -7.40
C PHE A 36 -6.17 -6.31 -8.25
N GLU A 37 -5.81 -7.35 -8.97
CA GLU A 37 -6.77 -8.16 -9.74
C GLU A 37 -7.82 -8.78 -8.83
N GLU A 38 -7.42 -9.28 -7.66
CA GLU A 38 -8.36 -9.81 -6.68
C GLU A 38 -9.29 -8.74 -6.11
N VAL A 39 -8.80 -7.50 -5.96
CA VAL A 39 -9.63 -6.37 -5.53
C VAL A 39 -10.77 -6.15 -6.53
N PHE A 40 -10.45 -6.07 -7.80
CA PHE A 40 -11.46 -5.85 -8.85
C PHE A 40 -12.40 -7.05 -9.01
N LEU A 41 -11.90 -8.27 -8.81
CA LEU A 41 -12.73 -9.46 -8.79
C LEU A 41 -13.73 -9.44 -7.63
N ALA A 42 -13.29 -9.05 -6.43
CA ALA A 42 -14.15 -8.92 -5.27
C ALA A 42 -15.27 -7.89 -5.52
N MET A 43 -14.94 -6.77 -6.15
CA MET A 43 -15.90 -5.74 -6.53
C MET A 43 -16.96 -6.27 -7.51
N LYS A 44 -16.54 -7.08 -8.47
CA LYS A 44 -17.44 -7.68 -9.46
C LYS A 44 -18.43 -8.65 -8.79
N GLN A 45 -17.99 -9.35 -7.78
CA GLN A 45 -18.82 -10.33 -7.05
C GLN A 45 -19.75 -9.68 -6.04
N ASN A 46 -19.44 -8.46 -5.58
CA ASN A 46 -20.16 -7.75 -4.52
C ASN A 46 -20.43 -6.30 -4.94
N PRO A 47 -21.59 -6.02 -5.59
CA PRO A 47 -21.89 -4.67 -6.11
C PRO A 47 -21.93 -3.57 -5.05
N ASP A 48 -22.18 -3.90 -3.79
CA ASP A 48 -22.28 -2.92 -2.69
C ASP A 48 -20.91 -2.61 -2.05
N MET A 49 -19.86 -3.32 -2.46
CA MET A 49 -18.52 -3.13 -1.93
C MET A 49 -17.86 -1.91 -2.55
N ILE A 50 -17.00 -1.26 -1.78
CA ILE A 50 -16.14 -0.17 -2.26
C ILE A 50 -14.71 -0.71 -2.32
N ALA A 51 -13.92 -0.22 -3.26
CA ALA A 51 -12.50 -0.50 -3.32
C ALA A 51 -11.70 0.79 -3.16
N LEU A 52 -10.56 0.68 -2.47
CA LEU A 52 -9.57 1.75 -2.44
C LEU A 52 -8.31 1.22 -3.12
N VAL A 53 -7.91 1.87 -4.19
CA VAL A 53 -6.85 1.40 -5.08
C VAL A 53 -5.82 2.49 -5.30
N ALA A 54 -4.54 2.16 -5.07
CA ALA A 54 -3.44 3.07 -5.38
C ALA A 54 -3.31 3.26 -6.89
N ILE A 55 -3.19 4.50 -7.33
CA ILE A 55 -3.07 4.86 -8.74
C ILE A 55 -1.76 5.57 -9.05
N GLU A 56 -1.33 6.44 -8.17
CA GLU A 56 -0.14 7.27 -8.35
C GLU A 56 0.76 7.22 -7.13
N ASN A 57 2.05 7.25 -7.38
CA ASN A 57 3.08 7.45 -6.37
C ASN A 57 4.05 8.52 -6.88
N THR A 58 4.33 9.54 -6.06
CA THR A 58 5.15 10.68 -6.49
C THR A 58 6.59 10.30 -6.83
N ILE A 59 7.11 9.21 -6.30
CA ILE A 59 8.46 8.73 -6.56
C ILE A 59 8.46 7.59 -7.56
N ALA A 60 7.61 6.58 -7.37
CA ALA A 60 7.52 5.40 -8.23
C ALA A 60 6.72 5.65 -9.52
N GLY A 61 5.93 6.72 -9.58
CA GLY A 61 5.14 7.08 -10.75
C GLY A 61 3.76 6.45 -10.78
N SER A 62 3.17 6.39 -11.97
CA SER A 62 1.82 5.85 -12.18
C SER A 62 1.79 4.34 -12.11
N LEU A 63 0.78 3.80 -11.44
CA LEU A 63 0.51 2.36 -11.44
C LEU A 63 -0.36 2.04 -12.67
N LEU A 64 0.27 1.95 -13.84
CA LEU A 64 -0.43 1.83 -15.13
C LEU A 64 -1.36 0.61 -15.20
N HIS A 65 -0.96 -0.51 -14.61
CA HIS A 65 -1.79 -1.70 -14.57
C HIS A 65 -3.12 -1.45 -13.84
N ASN A 66 -3.10 -0.65 -12.78
CA ASN A 66 -4.32 -0.31 -12.04
C ASN A 66 -5.25 0.61 -12.86
N TYR A 67 -4.69 1.48 -13.69
CA TYR A 67 -5.49 2.26 -14.64
C TYR A 67 -6.19 1.35 -15.65
N GLU A 68 -5.52 0.32 -16.14
CA GLU A 68 -6.10 -0.64 -17.07
C GLU A 68 -7.24 -1.43 -16.41
N LEU A 69 -7.01 -1.93 -15.19
CA LEU A 69 -8.03 -2.63 -14.41
C LEU A 69 -9.26 -1.75 -14.17
N LEU A 70 -9.04 -0.49 -13.83
CA LEU A 70 -10.12 0.47 -13.60
C LEU A 70 -10.89 0.75 -14.89
N ARG A 71 -10.19 1.00 -15.99
CA ARG A 71 -10.81 1.25 -17.30
C ARG A 71 -11.75 0.11 -17.71
N ASP A 72 -11.30 -1.13 -17.52
CA ASP A 72 -12.01 -2.32 -17.98
C ASP A 72 -13.08 -2.80 -16.99
N SER A 73 -13.12 -2.24 -15.79
CA SER A 73 -14.01 -2.70 -14.71
C SER A 73 -15.44 -2.22 -14.82
N GLY A 74 -15.69 -1.09 -15.49
CA GLY A 74 -16.99 -0.42 -15.49
C GLY A 74 -17.35 0.26 -14.17
N LEU A 75 -16.45 0.32 -13.21
CA LEU A 75 -16.69 0.94 -11.92
C LEU A 75 -16.60 2.46 -12.01
N THR A 76 -17.28 3.13 -11.07
CA THR A 76 -17.30 4.58 -10.96
C THR A 76 -16.36 5.03 -9.85
N ILE A 77 -15.53 6.03 -10.14
CA ILE A 77 -14.68 6.67 -9.13
C ILE A 77 -15.56 7.62 -8.31
N ILE A 78 -15.58 7.44 -7.00
CA ILE A 78 -16.39 8.25 -6.07
C ILE A 78 -15.57 9.22 -5.23
N GLY A 79 -14.27 9.14 -5.29
CA GLY A 79 -13.39 10.05 -4.55
C GLY A 79 -11.93 9.72 -4.73
N GLU A 80 -11.09 10.58 -4.18
CA GLU A 80 -9.65 10.39 -4.13
C GLU A 80 -9.09 10.74 -2.76
N HIS A 81 -7.95 10.15 -2.41
CA HIS A 81 -7.24 10.46 -1.18
C HIS A 81 -5.73 10.46 -1.43
N LYS A 82 -5.08 11.49 -0.92
CA LYS A 82 -3.61 11.58 -0.94
C LYS A 82 -3.08 11.17 0.42
N LEU A 83 -2.28 10.12 0.45
CA LEU A 83 -1.65 9.63 1.67
C LEU A 83 -0.15 9.90 1.62
N ARG A 84 0.35 10.62 2.62
CA ARG A 84 1.79 10.76 2.81
C ARG A 84 2.33 9.43 3.33
N ILE A 85 3.22 8.82 2.54
CA ILE A 85 3.84 7.55 2.90
C ILE A 85 5.10 7.84 3.71
N GLN A 86 5.15 7.26 4.91
CA GLN A 86 6.31 7.30 5.80
C GLN A 86 6.70 5.88 6.15
N HIS A 87 7.90 5.50 5.75
CA HIS A 87 8.46 4.20 6.10
C HIS A 87 9.24 4.27 7.40
N SER A 88 9.37 3.13 8.07
CA SER A 88 10.16 2.98 9.27
C SER A 88 11.11 1.81 9.11
N ILE A 89 12.33 1.96 9.59
CA ILE A 89 13.26 0.83 9.74
C ILE A 89 12.81 0.01 10.95
N MET A 90 12.79 -1.29 10.77
CA MET A 90 12.45 -2.22 11.84
C MET A 90 13.56 -3.26 11.99
N CYS A 91 13.84 -3.63 13.21
CA CYS A 91 14.80 -4.67 13.56
C CYS A 91 14.25 -5.46 14.75
N LEU A 92 14.97 -6.51 15.14
CA LEU A 92 14.63 -7.27 16.34
C LEU A 92 14.84 -6.40 17.59
N PRO A 93 14.10 -6.64 18.68
CA PRO A 93 14.19 -5.81 19.90
C PRO A 93 15.57 -5.70 20.51
N GLU A 94 16.41 -6.71 20.31
CA GLU A 94 17.79 -6.76 20.80
C GLU A 94 18.80 -6.04 19.89
N ASP A 95 18.41 -5.66 18.69
CA ASP A 95 19.28 -4.99 17.73
C ASP A 95 19.22 -3.46 17.88
N ASN A 96 20.30 -2.80 17.50
CA ASN A 96 20.41 -1.36 17.43
C ASN A 96 20.71 -0.91 15.99
N MET A 97 20.48 0.37 15.69
CA MET A 97 20.80 0.93 14.38
C MET A 97 22.23 0.67 13.93
N GLU A 98 23.17 0.69 14.89
CA GLU A 98 24.59 0.47 14.63
C GLU A 98 24.91 -0.97 14.23
N ASP A 99 24.04 -1.92 14.61
CA ASP A 99 24.24 -3.35 14.35
C ASP A 99 23.68 -3.76 12.98
N ILE A 100 22.94 -2.88 12.31
CA ILE A 100 22.30 -3.18 11.03
C ILE A 100 23.36 -3.25 9.93
N THR A 101 23.44 -4.42 9.28
CA THR A 101 24.34 -4.67 8.14
C THR A 101 23.60 -4.84 6.82
N GLU A 102 22.30 -5.15 6.88
CA GLU A 102 21.49 -5.41 5.72
C GLU A 102 20.07 -4.90 5.94
N VAL A 103 19.50 -4.29 4.91
CA VAL A 103 18.09 -3.84 4.88
C VAL A 103 17.39 -4.53 3.72
N ASN A 104 16.32 -5.23 4.04
CA ASN A 104 15.51 -5.97 3.07
C ASN A 104 14.14 -5.33 2.97
N SER A 105 13.68 -5.06 1.76
CA SER A 105 12.33 -4.56 1.53
C SER A 105 11.92 -4.68 0.08
N HIS A 106 10.65 -4.43 -0.17
CA HIS A 106 10.10 -4.34 -1.51
C HIS A 106 10.80 -3.24 -2.33
N PRO A 107 11.07 -3.45 -3.62
CA PRO A 107 11.78 -2.49 -4.48
C PRO A 107 11.24 -1.06 -4.44
N VAL A 108 9.90 -0.90 -4.43
CA VAL A 108 9.27 0.43 -4.38
C VAL A 108 9.57 1.14 -3.06
N ALA A 109 9.51 0.43 -1.93
CA ALA A 109 9.84 0.99 -0.62
C ALA A 109 11.31 1.40 -0.55
N LEU A 110 12.20 0.58 -1.10
CA LEU A 110 13.63 0.91 -1.16
C LEU A 110 13.90 2.15 -2.01
N MET A 111 13.20 2.29 -3.14
CA MET A 111 13.30 3.47 -4.01
C MET A 111 12.84 4.73 -3.26
N GLN A 112 11.75 4.66 -2.52
CA GLN A 112 11.22 5.78 -1.75
C GLN A 112 12.15 6.21 -0.61
N CYS A 113 12.94 5.28 -0.07
CA CYS A 113 13.87 5.52 1.04
C CYS A 113 15.33 5.67 0.60
N ARG A 114 15.59 5.78 -0.68
CA ARG A 114 16.94 5.73 -1.25
C ARG A 114 17.92 6.70 -0.59
N ALA A 115 17.56 7.96 -0.46
CA ALA A 115 18.43 8.97 0.14
C ALA A 115 18.82 8.64 1.58
N PHE A 116 17.87 8.15 2.36
CA PHE A 116 18.12 7.73 3.74
C PHE A 116 19.02 6.48 3.77
N LEU A 117 18.76 5.49 2.93
CA LEU A 117 19.56 4.27 2.87
C LEU A 117 20.99 4.54 2.43
N GLU A 118 21.19 5.46 1.48
CA GLU A 118 22.53 5.89 1.05
C GLU A 118 23.31 6.57 2.17
N SER A 119 22.64 7.18 3.16
CA SER A 119 23.28 7.79 4.32
C SER A 119 23.79 6.75 5.34
N MET A 120 23.32 5.51 5.24
CA MET A 120 23.74 4.41 6.14
C MET A 120 25.01 3.75 5.60
N GLN A 121 26.13 3.97 6.30
CA GLN A 121 27.40 3.40 5.88
C GLN A 121 27.50 1.90 6.19
N GLY A 122 28.04 1.13 5.23
CA GLY A 122 28.28 -0.29 5.41
C GLY A 122 27.02 -1.17 5.40
N VAL A 123 25.88 -0.62 4.98
CA VAL A 123 24.62 -1.35 4.93
C VAL A 123 24.35 -1.82 3.52
N LYS A 124 24.09 -3.13 3.38
CA LYS A 124 23.68 -3.75 2.13
C LYS A 124 22.16 -3.63 1.97
N VAL A 125 21.71 -3.17 0.81
CA VAL A 125 20.28 -3.07 0.49
C VAL A 125 19.89 -4.24 -0.41
N VAL A 126 18.87 -5.00 0.02
CA VAL A 126 18.40 -6.20 -0.67
C VAL A 126 16.94 -6.08 -0.99
N GLU A 127 16.60 -6.29 -2.27
CA GLU A 127 15.21 -6.36 -2.69
C GLU A 127 14.58 -7.67 -2.23
N ALA A 128 13.40 -7.58 -1.62
CA ALA A 128 12.63 -8.72 -1.14
C ALA A 128 11.14 -8.46 -1.32
N ASP A 129 10.37 -9.53 -1.46
CA ASP A 129 8.91 -9.46 -1.60
C ASP A 129 8.21 -9.18 -0.27
#